data_e0cf6f1a3ab2a05beae59c341ff83df9
#
_entry.id   e0cf6f1a3ab2a05beae59c341ff83df9
#
_cell.length_a   1.000
_cell.length_b   1.000
_cell.length_c   1.000
_cell.angle_alpha   90.00
_cell.angle_beta   90.00
_cell.angle_gamma   90.00
#
_symmetry.space_group_name_H-M   'P 1'
#
loop_
_entity.id
_entity.type
_entity.pdbx_description
1 polymer ?
#
loop_
_entity_poly.entity_id
_entity_poly.type
_entity_poly.pdbx_seq_one_letter_code
_entity_poly.pdbx_strand_id
1 'polypeptide(L)'
;MNHKTKTLTAVGTLCALAYAATAVGRIPLILFLKYDPKDIIIATGGFLFGPLAAGSIALLVSLAEMLTISENGVLGFLMNVISSSSFACTAAFIYRKKRTFPAAATGLLCGWGAMVSVMMLWNYLIAPIYMGCSREEVVQLLLPAFLPFNLIKGGLNAARVLQVYRPVITAL
;
A
#
# COMPACT_ATOMS: atom_id res chain seq x y z
N MET A 1 -0.57 6.18 30.89
CA MET A 1 0.25 5.93 29.71
C MET A 1 0.26 7.19 28.86
N ASN A 2 1.43 7.70 28.47
CA ASN A 2 1.56 8.95 27.72
C ASN A 2 0.92 8.79 26.32
N HIS A 3 0.33 9.85 25.76
CA HIS A 3 -0.33 9.83 24.46
C HIS A 3 0.60 9.28 23.34
N LYS A 4 1.88 9.65 23.38
CA LYS A 4 2.90 9.16 22.44
C LYS A 4 3.10 7.64 22.54
N THR A 5 3.10 7.08 23.75
CA THR A 5 3.26 5.64 23.96
C THR A 5 2.06 4.87 23.42
N LYS A 6 0.82 5.36 23.63
CA LYS A 6 -0.39 4.76 23.07
C LYS A 6 -0.35 4.70 21.55
N THR A 7 0.03 5.79 20.91
CA THR A 7 0.16 5.85 19.44
C THR A 7 1.23 4.88 18.93
N LEU A 8 2.39 4.82 19.59
CA LEU A 8 3.48 3.92 19.20
C LEU A 8 3.05 2.44 19.30
N THR A 9 2.39 2.07 20.40
CA THR A 9 1.86 0.70 20.58
C THR A 9 0.82 0.36 19.52
N ALA A 10 -0.11 1.28 19.22
CA ALA A 10 -1.12 1.06 18.19
C ALA A 10 -0.49 0.90 16.78
N VAL A 11 0.50 1.73 16.44
CA VAL A 11 1.24 1.62 15.17
C VAL A 11 1.98 0.28 15.10
N GLY A 12 2.64 -0.15 16.19
CA GLY A 12 3.29 -1.46 16.27
C GLY A 12 2.31 -2.63 16.07
N THR A 13 1.12 -2.54 16.68
CA THR A 13 0.06 -3.55 16.49
C THR A 13 -0.42 -3.58 15.02
N LEU A 14 -0.59 -2.40 14.39
CA LEU A 14 -0.96 -2.33 12.98
C LEU A 14 0.13 -2.89 12.06
N CYS A 15 1.42 -2.69 12.39
CA CYS A 15 2.51 -3.33 11.65
C CYS A 15 2.43 -4.86 11.74
N ALA A 16 2.22 -5.42 12.93
CA ALA A 16 2.09 -6.86 13.11
C ALA A 16 0.88 -7.43 12.35
N LEU A 17 -0.27 -6.75 12.41
CA LEU A 17 -1.47 -7.14 11.67
C LEU A 17 -1.27 -7.06 10.15
N ALA A 18 -0.65 -5.99 9.65
CA ALA A 18 -0.37 -5.82 8.24
C ALA A 18 0.59 -6.89 7.70
N TYR A 19 1.63 -7.21 8.48
CA TYR A 19 2.55 -8.30 8.15
C TYR A 19 1.84 -9.66 8.14
N ALA A 20 1.07 -9.98 9.17
CA ALA A 20 0.31 -11.23 9.25
C ALA A 20 -0.69 -11.35 8.09
N ALA A 21 -1.39 -10.27 7.75
CA ALA A 21 -2.32 -10.24 6.63
C ALA A 21 -1.61 -10.54 5.29
N THR A 22 -0.39 -10.05 5.10
CA THR A 22 0.41 -10.37 3.90
C THR A 22 0.91 -11.81 3.92
N ALA A 23 1.40 -12.29 5.05
CA ALA A 23 1.95 -13.65 5.16
C ALA A 23 0.90 -14.74 4.84
N VAL A 24 -0.36 -14.49 5.23
CA VAL A 24 -1.47 -15.44 5.03
C VAL A 24 -2.29 -15.14 3.77
N GLY A 25 -2.45 -13.86 3.43
CA GLY A 25 -3.43 -13.38 2.45
C GLY A 25 -2.85 -12.97 1.10
N ARG A 26 -1.58 -13.28 0.79
CA ARG A 26 -0.98 -12.95 -0.50
C ARG A 26 -1.55 -13.82 -1.62
N ILE A 27 -2.18 -13.19 -2.60
CA ILE A 27 -2.88 -13.86 -3.71
C ILE A 27 -2.24 -13.47 -5.04
N PRO A 28 -1.80 -14.42 -5.89
CA PRO A 28 -1.39 -14.10 -7.26
C PRO A 28 -2.61 -13.66 -8.07
N LEU A 29 -2.54 -12.49 -8.71
CA LEU A 29 -3.63 -11.94 -9.53
C LEU A 29 -3.34 -12.02 -11.02
N ILE A 30 -2.17 -11.54 -11.45
CA ILE A 30 -1.81 -11.44 -12.86
C ILE A 30 -0.35 -11.86 -13.00
N LEU A 31 -0.08 -12.91 -13.77
CA LEU A 31 1.27 -13.46 -14.00
C LEU A 31 2.01 -13.67 -12.67
N PHE A 32 3.13 -12.98 -12.48
CA PHE A 32 3.97 -13.02 -11.27
C PHE A 32 3.55 -11.96 -10.22
N LEU A 33 2.54 -11.13 -10.51
CA LEU A 33 2.12 -10.02 -9.64
C LEU A 33 1.14 -10.51 -8.57
N LYS A 34 1.52 -10.32 -7.31
CA LYS A 34 0.77 -10.78 -6.13
C LYS A 34 0.04 -9.60 -5.48
N TYR A 35 -1.21 -9.79 -5.09
CA TYR A 35 -1.98 -8.84 -4.30
C TYR A 35 -1.65 -9.04 -2.82
N ASP A 36 -1.36 -7.93 -2.14
CA ASP A 36 -1.06 -7.90 -0.72
C ASP A 36 -2.14 -7.10 0.03
N PRO A 37 -2.87 -7.69 0.98
CA PRO A 37 -3.94 -7.00 1.72
C PRO A 37 -3.44 -6.00 2.77
N LYS A 38 -2.14 -5.90 3.02
CA LYS A 38 -1.53 -4.98 3.99
C LYS A 38 -1.90 -3.51 3.76
N ASP A 39 -2.07 -3.09 2.51
CA ASP A 39 -2.35 -1.71 2.16
C ASP A 39 -3.66 -1.19 2.79
N ILE A 40 -4.61 -2.10 3.07
CA ILE A 40 -5.86 -1.79 3.78
C ILE A 40 -5.54 -1.34 5.21
N ILE A 41 -4.66 -2.07 5.89
CA ILE A 41 -4.28 -1.79 7.29
C ILE A 41 -3.41 -0.54 7.34
N ILE A 42 -2.48 -0.37 6.39
CA ILE A 42 -1.61 0.80 6.28
C ILE A 42 -2.44 2.08 6.08
N ALA A 43 -3.41 2.06 5.15
CA ALA A 43 -4.29 3.20 4.90
C ALA A 43 -5.20 3.50 6.09
N THR A 44 -5.74 2.48 6.76
CA THR A 44 -6.52 2.64 8.00
C THR A 44 -5.67 3.27 9.10
N GLY A 45 -4.44 2.81 9.30
CA GLY A 45 -3.47 3.41 10.22
C GLY A 45 -3.17 4.87 9.87
N GLY A 46 -3.10 5.19 8.58
CA GLY A 46 -2.96 6.55 8.08
C GLY A 46 -4.16 7.45 8.41
N PHE A 47 -5.38 6.93 8.34
CA PHE A 47 -6.59 7.66 8.73
C PHE A 47 -6.64 7.92 10.23
N LEU A 48 -6.20 6.98 11.06
CA LEU A 48 -6.19 7.11 12.51
C LEU A 48 -5.10 8.06 13.01
N PHE A 49 -3.87 7.89 12.55
CA PHE A 49 -2.66 8.53 13.10
C PHE A 49 -1.97 9.49 12.16
N GLY A 50 -2.46 9.62 10.93
CA GLY A 50 -1.94 10.54 9.92
C GLY A 50 -0.93 9.93 8.93
N PRO A 51 -0.50 10.70 7.91
CA PRO A 51 0.31 10.19 6.81
C PRO A 51 1.69 9.70 7.24
N LEU A 52 2.30 10.28 8.27
CA LEU A 52 3.59 9.82 8.78
C LEU A 52 3.49 8.41 9.38
N ALA A 53 2.39 8.11 10.10
CA ALA A 53 2.15 6.77 10.61
C ALA A 53 1.96 5.77 9.47
N ALA A 54 1.21 6.12 8.42
CA ALA A 54 1.07 5.28 7.24
C ALA A 54 2.43 4.95 6.61
N GLY A 55 3.28 5.96 6.40
CA GLY A 55 4.62 5.78 5.85
C GLY A 55 5.51 4.89 6.74
N SER A 56 5.46 5.09 8.07
CA SER A 56 6.20 4.26 9.02
C SER A 56 5.73 2.80 8.99
N ILE A 57 4.43 2.55 8.96
CA ILE A 57 3.88 1.19 8.86
C ILE A 57 4.30 0.55 7.52
N ALA A 58 4.18 1.27 6.41
CA ALA A 58 4.57 0.79 5.09
C ALA A 58 6.06 0.39 5.06
N LEU A 59 6.94 1.22 5.63
CA LEU A 59 8.37 0.96 5.71
C LEU A 59 8.69 -0.28 6.56
N LEU A 60 8.16 -0.34 7.78
CA LEU A 60 8.45 -1.43 8.72
C LEU A 60 7.90 -2.78 8.24
N VAL A 61 6.68 -2.80 7.72
CA VAL A 61 6.07 -4.02 7.18
C VAL A 61 6.83 -4.51 5.95
N SER A 62 7.17 -3.62 5.02
CA SER A 62 7.94 -3.99 3.82
C SER A 62 9.36 -4.47 4.17
N LEU A 63 9.98 -3.90 5.23
CA LEU A 63 11.27 -4.37 5.73
C LEU A 63 11.15 -5.78 6.32
N ALA A 64 10.14 -6.03 7.13
CA ALA A 64 9.87 -7.36 7.68
C ALA A 64 9.62 -8.39 6.57
N GLU A 65 8.84 -8.03 5.54
CA GLU A 65 8.62 -8.88 4.37
C GLU A 65 9.92 -9.19 3.61
N MET A 66 10.76 -8.18 3.41
CA MET A 66 12.05 -8.38 2.73
C MET A 66 12.93 -9.40 3.45
N LEU A 67 12.92 -9.38 4.79
CA LEU A 67 13.75 -10.27 5.60
C LEU A 67 13.18 -11.69 5.74
N THR A 68 11.91 -11.91 5.42
CA THR A 68 11.21 -13.18 5.74
C THR A 68 10.57 -13.87 4.54
N ILE A 69 9.74 -13.17 3.77
CA ILE A 69 8.85 -13.77 2.75
C ILE A 69 9.01 -13.22 1.34
N SER A 70 9.86 -12.21 1.15
CA SER A 70 10.04 -11.58 -0.17
C SER A 70 11.02 -12.37 -1.04
N GLU A 71 10.58 -12.70 -2.24
CA GLU A 71 11.40 -13.35 -3.27
C GLU A 71 12.26 -12.32 -4.05
N ASN A 72 11.89 -11.03 -3.99
CA ASN A 72 12.50 -9.96 -4.80
C ASN A 72 13.52 -9.09 -4.03
N GLY A 73 13.89 -9.48 -2.81
CA GLY A 73 14.91 -8.81 -2.00
C GLY A 73 14.71 -7.30 -1.87
N VAL A 74 15.79 -6.53 -2.04
CA VAL A 74 15.80 -5.07 -1.88
C VAL A 74 14.91 -4.36 -2.90
N LEU A 75 14.86 -4.82 -4.14
CA LEU A 75 14.00 -4.21 -5.16
C LEU A 75 12.51 -4.38 -4.83
N GLY A 76 12.14 -5.56 -4.34
CA GLY A 76 10.77 -5.81 -3.84
C GLY A 76 10.43 -4.96 -2.62
N PHE A 77 11.38 -4.76 -1.71
CA PHE A 77 11.23 -3.84 -0.57
C PHE A 77 10.93 -2.41 -1.03
N LEU A 78 11.77 -1.86 -1.91
CA LEU A 78 11.57 -0.50 -2.43
C LEU A 78 10.23 -0.36 -3.17
N MET A 79 9.91 -1.33 -4.01
CA MET A 79 8.63 -1.36 -4.73
C MET A 79 7.43 -1.34 -3.77
N ASN A 80 7.46 -2.14 -2.71
CA ASN A 80 6.40 -2.20 -1.71
C ASN A 80 6.28 -0.91 -0.92
N VAL A 81 7.40 -0.34 -0.45
CA VAL A 81 7.42 0.95 0.27
C VAL A 81 6.83 2.06 -0.59
N ILE A 82 7.28 2.17 -1.85
CA ILE A 82 6.83 3.21 -2.78
C ILE A 82 5.34 3.04 -3.10
N SER A 83 4.89 1.82 -3.42
CA SER A 83 3.49 1.51 -3.72
C SER A 83 2.57 1.84 -2.56
N SER A 84 2.85 1.25 -1.38
CA SER A 84 2.01 1.43 -0.19
C SER A 84 2.01 2.86 0.33
N SER A 85 3.17 3.54 0.32
CA SER A 85 3.27 4.94 0.73
C SER A 85 2.54 5.88 -0.23
N SER A 86 2.69 5.70 -1.54
CA SER A 86 1.99 6.51 -2.53
C SER A 86 0.47 6.42 -2.37
N PHE A 87 -0.06 5.23 -2.08
CA PHE A 87 -1.47 5.02 -1.81
C PHE A 87 -1.90 5.61 -0.47
N ALA A 88 -1.33 5.11 0.62
CA ALA A 88 -1.82 5.37 1.97
C ALA A 88 -1.48 6.77 2.49
N CYS A 89 -0.27 7.30 2.20
CA CYS A 89 0.10 8.64 2.66
C CYS A 89 -0.69 9.72 1.92
N THR A 90 -0.92 9.56 0.61
CA THR A 90 -1.76 10.50 -0.17
C THR A 90 -3.20 10.49 0.35
N ALA A 91 -3.77 9.30 0.57
CA ALA A 91 -5.12 9.16 1.12
C ALA A 91 -5.23 9.80 2.52
N ALA A 92 -4.29 9.51 3.42
CA ALA A 92 -4.26 10.06 4.76
C ALA A 92 -4.03 11.58 4.78
N PHE A 93 -3.20 12.10 3.88
CA PHE A 93 -2.94 13.54 3.77
C PHE A 93 -4.20 14.34 3.41
N ILE A 94 -5.00 13.84 2.48
CA ILE A 94 -6.26 14.46 2.08
C ILE A 94 -7.30 14.31 3.21
N TYR A 95 -7.41 13.12 3.78
CA TYR A 95 -8.35 12.79 4.83
C TYR A 95 -8.16 13.63 6.09
N ARG A 96 -6.92 13.87 6.51
CA ARG A 96 -6.62 14.58 7.76
C ARG A 96 -7.19 15.99 7.84
N LYS A 97 -7.51 16.62 6.68
CA LYS A 97 -8.03 18.00 6.63
C LYS A 97 -9.49 18.08 7.11
N LYS A 98 -10.32 17.12 6.77
CA LYS A 98 -11.77 17.14 7.05
C LYS A 98 -12.28 15.99 7.91
N ARG A 99 -11.60 14.86 7.94
CA ARG A 99 -11.94 13.63 8.69
C ARG A 99 -13.39 13.17 8.49
N THR A 100 -13.90 13.25 7.27
CA THR A 100 -15.25 12.86 6.89
C THR A 100 -15.20 11.69 5.90
N PHE A 101 -16.29 10.93 5.79
CA PHE A 101 -16.38 9.83 4.82
C PHE A 101 -16.12 10.27 3.36
N PRO A 102 -16.68 11.41 2.86
CA PRO A 102 -16.34 11.91 1.53
C PRO A 102 -14.84 12.25 1.38
N ALA A 103 -14.20 12.79 2.43
CA ALA A 103 -12.77 13.05 2.40
C ALA A 103 -11.94 11.76 2.37
N ALA A 104 -12.40 10.70 3.03
CA ALA A 104 -11.78 9.38 2.94
C ALA A 104 -11.89 8.81 1.53
N ALA A 105 -13.08 8.85 0.93
CA ALA A 105 -13.31 8.38 -0.44
C ALA A 105 -12.46 9.17 -1.46
N THR A 106 -12.46 10.49 -1.41
CA THR A 106 -11.63 11.34 -2.28
C THR A 106 -10.14 11.07 -2.06
N GLY A 107 -9.71 10.95 -0.80
CA GLY A 107 -8.33 10.61 -0.46
C GLY A 107 -7.88 9.27 -1.04
N LEU A 108 -8.72 8.25 -0.94
CA LEU A 108 -8.43 6.92 -1.50
C LEU A 108 -8.39 6.93 -3.03
N LEU A 109 -9.27 7.66 -3.69
CA LEU A 109 -9.25 7.82 -5.15
C LEU A 109 -7.96 8.52 -5.61
N CYS A 110 -7.57 9.61 -4.95
CA CYS A 110 -6.31 10.31 -5.26
C CYS A 110 -5.09 9.42 -4.95
N GLY A 111 -5.10 8.70 -3.83
CA GLY A 111 -4.04 7.75 -3.46
C GLY A 111 -3.92 6.61 -4.45
N TRP A 112 -5.04 6.10 -4.94
CA TRP A 112 -5.09 5.08 -5.98
C TRP A 112 -4.47 5.60 -7.30
N GLY A 113 -4.88 6.78 -7.76
CA GLY A 113 -4.28 7.40 -8.96
C GLY A 113 -2.79 7.66 -8.81
N ALA A 114 -2.35 8.19 -7.65
CA ALA A 114 -0.94 8.40 -7.35
C ALA A 114 -0.14 7.10 -7.37
N MET A 115 -0.65 6.05 -6.72
CA MET A 115 -0.01 4.73 -6.71
C MET A 115 0.12 4.16 -8.13
N VAL A 116 -0.95 4.20 -8.93
CA VAL A 116 -0.91 3.69 -10.32
C VAL A 116 0.15 4.42 -11.11
N SER A 117 0.17 5.76 -11.07
CA SER A 117 1.14 6.58 -11.81
C SER A 117 2.59 6.28 -11.41
N VAL A 118 2.85 6.23 -10.10
CA VAL A 118 4.19 5.96 -9.56
C VAL A 118 4.63 4.53 -9.91
N MET A 119 3.72 3.55 -9.82
CA MET A 119 4.06 2.16 -10.13
C MET A 119 4.23 1.91 -11.63
N MET A 120 3.53 2.63 -12.51
CA MET A 120 3.80 2.57 -13.95
C MET A 120 5.20 3.11 -14.26
N LEU A 121 5.59 4.23 -13.63
CA LEU A 121 6.94 4.77 -13.77
C LEU A 121 8.01 3.82 -13.19
N TRP A 122 7.77 3.24 -12.01
CA TRP A 122 8.65 2.26 -11.38
C TRP A 122 8.87 1.05 -12.30
N ASN A 123 7.80 0.47 -12.82
CA ASN A 123 7.91 -0.68 -13.70
C ASN A 123 8.65 -0.34 -15.00
N TYR A 124 8.38 0.82 -15.61
CA TYR A 124 9.12 1.26 -16.79
C TYR A 124 10.62 1.39 -16.56
N LEU A 125 11.04 1.90 -15.39
CA LEU A 125 12.46 2.16 -15.08
C LEU A 125 13.18 0.93 -14.52
N ILE A 126 12.53 0.19 -13.63
CA ILE A 126 13.19 -0.81 -12.76
C ILE A 126 12.83 -2.25 -13.16
N ALA A 127 11.66 -2.48 -13.80
CA ALA A 127 11.30 -3.83 -14.18
C ALA A 127 12.31 -4.53 -15.11
N PRO A 128 12.98 -3.86 -16.07
CA PRO A 128 14.03 -4.49 -16.86
C PRO A 128 15.13 -5.12 -16.02
N ILE A 129 15.46 -4.51 -14.87
CA ILE A 129 16.55 -4.94 -13.99
C ILE A 129 16.19 -6.25 -13.27
N TYR A 130 14.99 -6.33 -12.67
CA TYR A 130 14.61 -7.52 -11.90
C TYR A 130 13.98 -8.64 -12.75
N MET A 131 13.46 -8.30 -13.92
CA MET A 131 12.96 -9.28 -14.87
C MET A 131 14.04 -9.84 -15.81
N GLY A 132 15.18 -9.15 -15.93
CA GLY A 132 16.26 -9.55 -16.83
C GLY A 132 15.89 -9.49 -18.31
N CYS A 133 14.96 -8.60 -18.67
CA CYS A 133 14.45 -8.43 -20.04
C CYS A 133 14.73 -7.02 -20.59
N SER A 134 14.53 -6.84 -21.89
CA SER A 134 14.72 -5.54 -22.52
C SER A 134 13.64 -4.53 -22.08
N ARG A 135 13.94 -3.23 -22.18
CA ARG A 135 12.96 -2.18 -21.89
C ARG A 135 11.77 -2.23 -22.86
N GLU A 136 11.99 -2.65 -24.09
CA GLU A 136 10.93 -2.80 -25.10
C GLU A 136 9.92 -3.87 -24.69
N GLU A 137 10.39 -5.00 -24.18
CA GLU A 137 9.53 -6.07 -23.66
C GLU A 137 8.70 -5.58 -22.44
N VAL A 138 9.31 -4.82 -21.53
CA VAL A 138 8.59 -4.22 -20.40
C VAL A 138 7.52 -3.24 -20.87
N VAL A 139 7.79 -2.42 -21.89
CA VAL A 139 6.81 -1.49 -22.47
C VAL A 139 5.59 -2.23 -23.00
N GLN A 140 5.79 -3.38 -23.65
CA GLN A 140 4.68 -4.22 -24.13
C GLN A 140 3.84 -4.79 -22.98
N LEU A 141 4.41 -4.98 -21.77
CA LEU A 141 3.70 -5.46 -20.58
C LEU A 141 3.05 -4.36 -19.76
N LEU A 142 3.41 -3.08 -19.96
CA LEU A 142 2.90 -1.97 -19.17
C LEU A 142 1.36 -1.88 -19.24
N LEU A 143 0.80 -1.89 -20.45
CA LEU A 143 -0.64 -1.78 -20.64
C LEU A 143 -1.42 -3.07 -20.35
N PRO A 144 -1.01 -4.27 -20.83
CA PRO A 144 -1.80 -5.47 -20.63
C PRO A 144 -1.61 -6.14 -19.26
N ALA A 145 -0.51 -5.89 -18.56
CA ALA A 145 -0.22 -6.55 -17.27
C ALA A 145 -0.11 -5.57 -16.09
N PHE A 146 0.83 -4.62 -16.14
CA PHE A 146 1.09 -3.75 -15.00
C PHE A 146 -0.03 -2.75 -14.71
N LEU A 147 -0.62 -2.16 -15.74
CA LEU A 147 -1.73 -1.21 -15.56
C LEU A 147 -2.96 -1.88 -14.95
N PRO A 148 -3.53 -2.96 -15.52
CA PRO A 148 -4.72 -3.60 -14.93
C PRO A 148 -4.44 -4.16 -13.54
N PHE A 149 -3.24 -4.70 -13.28
CA PHE A 149 -2.87 -5.14 -11.94
C PHE A 149 -2.95 -4.00 -10.92
N ASN A 150 -2.30 -2.86 -11.19
CA ASN A 150 -2.30 -1.73 -10.26
C ASN A 150 -3.69 -1.09 -10.11
N LEU A 151 -4.50 -1.08 -11.17
CA LEU A 151 -5.90 -0.66 -11.10
C LEU A 151 -6.72 -1.57 -10.21
N ILE A 152 -6.64 -2.88 -10.38
CA ILE A 152 -7.37 -3.87 -9.57
C ILE A 152 -6.88 -3.82 -8.12
N LYS A 153 -5.56 -3.84 -7.89
CA LYS A 153 -4.97 -3.77 -6.55
C LYS A 153 -5.44 -2.52 -5.80
N GLY A 154 -5.32 -1.35 -6.41
CA GLY A 154 -5.71 -0.09 -5.78
C GLY A 154 -7.21 0.02 -5.58
N GLY A 155 -8.02 -0.41 -6.54
CA GLY A 155 -9.48 -0.43 -6.44
C GLY A 155 -9.99 -1.35 -5.32
N LEU A 156 -9.44 -2.56 -5.22
CA LEU A 156 -9.75 -3.50 -4.13
C LEU A 156 -9.36 -2.90 -2.77
N ASN A 157 -8.16 -2.34 -2.65
CA ASN A 157 -7.71 -1.72 -1.40
C ASN A 157 -8.60 -0.54 -1.01
N ALA A 158 -8.94 0.36 -1.94
CA ALA A 158 -9.81 1.49 -1.69
C ALA A 158 -11.22 1.05 -1.24
N ALA A 159 -11.82 0.08 -1.93
CA ALA A 159 -13.12 -0.46 -1.57
C ALA A 159 -13.12 -1.10 -0.18
N ARG A 160 -12.10 -1.89 0.14
CA ARG A 160 -11.96 -2.54 1.46
C ARG A 160 -11.72 -1.53 2.58
N VAL A 161 -10.90 -0.51 2.36
CA VAL A 161 -10.70 0.57 3.35
C VAL A 161 -12.03 1.29 3.63
N LEU A 162 -12.85 1.58 2.61
CA LEU A 162 -14.17 2.19 2.81
C LEU A 162 -15.14 1.28 3.57
N GLN A 163 -15.09 -0.04 3.36
CA GLN A 163 -15.90 -1.00 4.13
C GLN A 163 -15.51 -1.00 5.62
N VAL A 164 -14.20 -0.95 5.90
CA VAL A 164 -13.66 -0.96 7.27
C VAL A 164 -13.76 0.43 7.93
N TYR A 165 -13.95 1.49 7.14
CA TYR A 165 -13.98 2.88 7.64
C TYR A 165 -14.99 3.08 8.77
N ARG A 166 -16.25 2.69 8.56
CA ARG A 166 -17.32 2.90 9.57
C ARG A 166 -17.03 2.14 10.87
N PRO A 167 -16.83 0.80 10.87
CA PRO A 167 -16.65 0.07 12.12
C PRO A 167 -15.37 0.45 12.88
N VAL A 168 -14.32 0.91 12.21
CA VAL A 168 -13.04 1.20 12.87
C VAL A 168 -12.88 2.68 13.23
N ILE A 169 -13.24 3.58 12.33
CA ILE A 169 -12.95 5.01 12.51
C ILE A 169 -14.07 5.74 13.24
N THR A 170 -15.32 5.26 13.15
CA THR A 170 -16.43 5.86 13.90
C THR A 170 -16.60 5.28 15.30
N ALA A 171 -15.93 4.17 15.62
CA ALA A 171 -15.92 3.54 16.95
C ALA A 171 -14.82 4.09 17.90
N LEU A 172 -13.92 4.93 17.39
CA LEU A 172 -12.81 5.58 18.14
C LEU A 172 -13.03 7.09 18.27
#